data_8dadf6c8a5e6c257944e73caae7a8e35
#
_entry.id   8dadf6c8a5e6c257944e73caae7a8e35
#
_cell.length_a   1.000
_cell.length_b   1.000
_cell.length_c   1.000
_cell.angle_alpha   90.00
_cell.angle_beta   90.00
_cell.angle_gamma   90.00
#
_symmetry.space_group_name_H-M   'P 1'
#
loop_
_entity.id
_entity.type
_entity.pdbx_description
1 polymer ?
#
loop_
_entity_poly.entity_id
_entity_poly.type
_entity_poly.pdbx_seq_one_letter_code
_entity_poly.pdbx_strand_id
1 'polypeptide(L)'
;MAMVKINPIKIERRWHSGIALDLHTTSSTPIGYNESGHMQFDTVRPEIAELLYRLKNRADKDAAGSIIETVANFLSAHREKFDCIVPVPPSSQRALQPVIVLAEGLGAALGVPVLSCITTTRQTSQLKNVTDPAERKKQVEGLYQVDATQTQGRSVLLFDDLFRSGTTMNAITDELLGPGKAASVRALTITKTRSNH
;
A
#
# COMPACT_ATOMS: atom_id res chain seq x y z
N MET A 1 20.56 5.53 -8.26
CA MET A 1 19.61 6.01 -7.23
C MET A 1 20.11 5.47 -5.89
N ALA A 2 19.81 6.13 -4.77
CA ALA A 2 20.35 5.69 -3.48
C ALA A 2 19.27 5.02 -2.63
N MET A 3 19.59 3.87 -2.04
CA MET A 3 18.77 3.23 -1.03
C MET A 3 18.66 4.13 0.21
N VAL A 4 17.51 4.12 0.84
CA VAL A 4 17.25 4.90 2.06
C VAL A 4 17.05 3.98 3.25
N LYS A 5 17.23 4.54 4.45
CA LYS A 5 16.99 3.82 5.70
C LYS A 5 15.51 3.48 5.86
N ILE A 6 15.25 2.27 6.35
CA ILE A 6 13.91 1.78 6.70
C ILE A 6 13.94 1.19 8.11
N ASN A 7 12.76 1.16 8.75
CA ASN A 7 12.56 0.54 10.06
C ASN A 7 11.33 -0.38 9.98
N PRO A 8 11.49 -1.63 9.49
CA PRO A 8 10.37 -2.53 9.20
C PRO A 8 9.54 -2.85 10.45
N ILE A 9 8.23 -2.68 10.33
CA ILE A 9 7.26 -2.86 11.42
C ILE A 9 6.27 -3.94 10.98
N LYS A 10 6.07 -4.96 11.82
CA LYS A 10 5.03 -5.96 11.60
C LYS A 10 3.64 -5.33 11.57
N ILE A 11 2.83 -5.77 10.61
CA ILE A 11 1.40 -5.49 10.55
C ILE A 11 0.64 -6.83 10.53
N GLU A 12 -0.15 -7.06 11.55
CA GLU A 12 -0.87 -8.33 11.73
C GLU A 12 -2.35 -8.14 11.44
N ARG A 13 -2.88 -8.95 10.52
CA ARG A 13 -4.28 -9.03 10.13
C ARG A 13 -4.56 -10.43 9.53
N ARG A 14 -5.38 -10.52 8.47
CA ARG A 14 -5.81 -11.77 7.86
C ARG A 14 -4.78 -12.45 6.93
N TRP A 15 -3.74 -11.75 6.55
CA TRP A 15 -2.66 -12.29 5.73
C TRP A 15 -1.69 -13.17 6.54
N HIS A 16 -0.95 -14.01 5.85
CA HIS A 16 0.01 -14.91 6.47
C HIS A 16 1.16 -14.15 7.21
N SER A 17 1.64 -13.09 6.62
CA SER A 17 2.61 -12.16 7.21
C SER A 17 2.50 -10.79 6.58
N GLY A 18 2.81 -9.72 7.32
CA GLY A 18 2.74 -8.38 6.79
C GLY A 18 3.79 -7.45 7.41
N ILE A 19 4.30 -6.54 6.59
CA ILE A 19 5.32 -5.57 6.97
C ILE A 19 4.98 -4.21 6.38
N ALA A 20 5.11 -3.16 7.18
CA ALA A 20 5.27 -1.79 6.73
C ALA A 20 6.74 -1.41 6.87
N LEU A 21 7.32 -0.77 5.85
CA LEU A 21 8.76 -0.50 5.86
C LEU A 21 9.16 0.61 6.83
N ASP A 22 8.23 1.53 7.15
CA ASP A 22 8.44 2.55 8.18
C ASP A 22 7.11 3.19 8.60
N LEU A 23 7.18 4.15 9.54
CA LEU A 23 6.09 5.04 9.88
C LEU A 23 5.85 6.06 8.75
N HIS A 24 4.59 6.48 8.58
CA HIS A 24 4.24 7.55 7.63
C HIS A 24 4.70 8.92 8.13
N THR A 25 4.63 9.15 9.43
CA THR A 25 5.11 10.35 10.13
C THR A 25 5.64 9.97 11.50
N THR A 26 6.72 10.60 11.94
CA THR A 26 7.26 10.45 13.30
C THR A 26 6.70 11.51 14.24
N SER A 27 6.46 12.71 13.74
CA SER A 27 5.77 13.79 14.47
C SER A 27 4.96 14.65 13.53
N SER A 28 3.94 15.32 14.06
CA SER A 28 3.14 16.31 13.35
C SER A 28 2.62 17.32 14.38
N THR A 29 3.20 18.52 14.38
CA THR A 29 2.90 19.57 15.34
C THR A 29 2.16 20.70 14.63
N PRO A 30 1.00 21.16 15.12
CA PRO A 30 0.31 22.29 14.53
C PRO A 30 1.14 23.57 14.71
N ILE A 31 1.30 24.36 13.63
CA ILE A 31 2.11 25.59 13.59
C ILE A 31 1.27 26.85 13.29
N GLY A 32 -0.06 26.72 13.25
CA GLY A 32 -0.99 27.81 12.99
C GLY A 32 -1.83 27.61 11.75
N TYR A 33 -2.51 28.67 11.32
CA TYR A 33 -3.37 28.65 10.15
C TYR A 33 -2.73 29.40 8.99
N ASN A 34 -2.93 28.92 7.77
CA ASN A 34 -2.55 29.66 6.57
C ASN A 34 -3.58 30.77 6.25
N GLU A 35 -3.30 31.57 5.22
CA GLU A 35 -4.17 32.66 4.76
C GLU A 35 -5.58 32.22 4.36
N SER A 36 -5.76 30.95 4.01
CA SER A 36 -7.03 30.32 3.66
C SER A 36 -7.75 29.67 4.86
N GLY A 37 -7.27 29.88 6.10
CA GLY A 37 -7.87 29.35 7.32
C GLY A 37 -7.63 27.84 7.54
N HIS A 38 -6.70 27.19 6.82
CA HIS A 38 -6.36 25.80 7.01
C HIS A 38 -5.20 25.65 8.00
N MET A 39 -5.39 24.76 8.99
CA MET A 39 -4.36 24.40 9.96
C MET A 39 -3.13 23.86 9.24
N GLN A 40 -1.97 24.44 9.54
CA GLN A 40 -0.67 24.00 9.05
C GLN A 40 0.04 23.14 10.09
N PHE A 41 0.83 22.18 9.63
CA PHE A 41 1.55 21.25 10.49
C PHE A 41 3.03 21.19 10.09
N ASP A 42 3.90 21.30 11.08
CA ASP A 42 5.28 20.85 10.94
C ASP A 42 5.30 19.32 11.10
N THR A 43 5.63 18.64 10.00
CA THR A 43 5.52 17.18 9.91
C THR A 43 6.87 16.57 9.59
N VAL A 44 7.39 15.78 10.52
CA VAL A 44 8.62 15.00 10.33
C VAL A 44 8.29 13.61 9.80
N ARG A 45 9.00 13.19 8.76
CA ARG A 45 8.86 11.89 8.11
C ARG A 45 10.17 11.12 8.08
N PRO A 46 10.14 9.78 8.20
CA PRO A 46 11.27 8.95 7.80
C PRO A 46 11.61 9.14 6.32
N GLU A 47 12.85 8.83 5.93
CA GLU A 47 13.34 9.05 4.57
C GLU A 47 12.44 8.43 3.49
N ILE A 48 12.04 7.17 3.66
CA ILE A 48 11.17 6.48 2.69
C ILE A 48 9.76 7.11 2.63
N ALA A 49 9.25 7.62 3.74
CA ALA A 49 7.96 8.32 3.78
C ALA A 49 8.02 9.69 3.10
N GLU A 50 9.15 10.40 3.21
CA GLU A 50 9.37 11.65 2.47
C GLU A 50 9.47 11.40 0.96
N LEU A 51 10.17 10.35 0.53
CA LEU A 51 10.18 9.95 -0.87
C LEU A 51 8.76 9.62 -1.38
N LEU A 52 7.97 8.89 -0.60
CA LEU A 52 6.58 8.59 -0.95
C LEU A 52 5.73 9.87 -1.04
N TYR A 53 5.93 10.83 -0.15
CA TYR A 53 5.27 12.14 -0.20
C TYR A 53 5.62 12.90 -1.49
N ARG A 54 6.90 12.92 -1.87
CA ARG A 54 7.38 13.57 -3.10
C ARG A 54 6.78 12.89 -4.34
N LEU A 55 6.75 11.56 -4.38
CA LEU A 55 6.12 10.81 -5.47
C LEU A 55 4.63 11.14 -5.59
N LYS A 56 3.90 11.15 -4.47
CA LYS A 56 2.44 11.39 -4.44
C LYS A 56 2.04 12.81 -4.82
N ASN A 57 2.81 13.81 -4.40
CA ASN A 57 2.42 15.21 -4.47
C ASN A 57 3.17 15.99 -5.53
N ARG A 58 4.33 15.51 -6.00
CA ARG A 58 5.18 16.18 -6.97
C ARG A 58 5.47 15.33 -8.21
N ALA A 59 4.91 14.11 -8.28
CA ALA A 59 5.18 13.13 -9.35
C ALA A 59 6.69 12.87 -9.56
N ASP A 60 7.47 12.89 -8.47
CA ASP A 60 8.92 12.77 -8.47
C ASP A 60 9.35 11.34 -8.82
N LYS A 61 9.83 11.15 -10.05
CA LYS A 61 10.27 9.85 -10.58
C LYS A 61 11.55 9.34 -9.93
N ASP A 62 12.45 10.23 -9.50
CA ASP A 62 13.69 9.84 -8.81
C ASP A 62 13.37 9.30 -7.42
N ALA A 63 12.37 9.88 -6.75
CA ALA A 63 11.84 9.34 -5.51
C ALA A 63 11.26 7.93 -5.70
N ALA A 64 10.52 7.70 -6.79
CA ALA A 64 10.02 6.36 -7.11
C ALA A 64 11.16 5.34 -7.28
N GLY A 65 12.20 5.70 -8.02
CA GLY A 65 13.37 4.84 -8.23
C GLY A 65 14.09 4.47 -6.93
N SER A 66 14.30 5.43 -6.03
CA SER A 66 14.93 5.17 -4.73
C SER A 66 14.06 4.29 -3.83
N ILE A 67 12.74 4.45 -3.86
CA ILE A 67 11.80 3.54 -3.16
C ILE A 67 11.93 2.13 -3.74
N ILE A 68 11.85 1.97 -5.06
CA ILE A 68 11.93 0.66 -5.73
C ILE A 68 13.22 -0.05 -5.38
N GLU A 69 14.38 0.63 -5.47
CA GLU A 69 15.68 0.06 -5.12
C GLU A 69 15.72 -0.41 -3.66
N THR A 70 15.25 0.42 -2.73
CA THR A 70 15.19 0.10 -1.29
C THR A 70 14.31 -1.11 -1.02
N VAL A 71 13.11 -1.14 -1.59
CA VAL A 71 12.13 -2.22 -1.38
C VAL A 71 12.58 -3.51 -2.05
N ALA A 72 13.13 -3.45 -3.26
CA ALA A 72 13.65 -4.61 -3.97
C ALA A 72 14.81 -5.25 -3.18
N ASN A 73 15.72 -4.45 -2.64
CA ASN A 73 16.80 -4.94 -1.78
C ASN A 73 16.24 -5.62 -0.50
N PHE A 74 15.26 -5.01 0.15
CA PHE A 74 14.60 -5.62 1.32
C PHE A 74 13.91 -6.94 0.98
N LEU A 75 13.22 -7.03 -0.15
CA LEU A 75 12.50 -8.22 -0.58
C LEU A 75 13.41 -9.31 -1.16
N SER A 76 14.62 -9.00 -1.59
CA SER A 76 15.54 -9.97 -2.19
C SER A 76 15.78 -11.19 -1.29
N ALA A 77 15.90 -10.98 0.03
CA ALA A 77 16.05 -12.05 1.03
C ALA A 77 14.76 -12.88 1.25
N HIS A 78 13.66 -12.53 0.59
CA HIS A 78 12.35 -13.16 0.75
C HIS A 78 11.68 -13.46 -0.60
N ARG A 79 12.47 -13.41 -1.68
CA ARG A 79 11.97 -13.51 -3.05
C ARG A 79 11.23 -14.83 -3.33
N GLU A 80 11.66 -15.91 -2.73
CA GLU A 80 11.07 -17.25 -2.87
C GLU A 80 9.70 -17.40 -2.16
N LYS A 81 9.27 -16.40 -1.38
CA LYS A 81 8.03 -16.46 -0.58
C LYS A 81 6.78 -16.02 -1.32
N PHE A 82 6.92 -15.52 -2.56
CA PHE A 82 5.78 -15.07 -3.36
C PHE A 82 6.05 -15.22 -4.85
N ASP A 83 4.98 -15.49 -5.61
CA ASP A 83 5.02 -15.75 -7.06
C ASP A 83 4.67 -14.52 -7.89
N CYS A 84 3.93 -13.58 -7.30
CA CYS A 84 3.45 -12.38 -7.97
C CYS A 84 3.21 -11.24 -6.99
N ILE A 85 3.14 -10.02 -7.53
CA ILE A 85 2.75 -8.81 -6.80
C ILE A 85 1.34 -8.42 -7.25
N VAL A 86 0.44 -8.18 -6.30
CA VAL A 86 -0.90 -7.65 -6.55
C VAL A 86 -1.00 -6.28 -5.89
N PRO A 87 -1.04 -5.19 -6.65
CA PRO A 87 -1.23 -3.86 -6.10
C PRO A 87 -2.67 -3.67 -5.63
N VAL A 88 -2.85 -2.98 -4.50
CA VAL A 88 -4.17 -2.51 -4.06
C VAL A 88 -4.71 -1.52 -5.09
N PRO A 89 -5.95 -1.69 -5.59
CA PRO A 89 -6.54 -0.76 -6.54
C PRO A 89 -6.60 0.67 -5.99
N PRO A 90 -6.25 1.68 -6.78
CA PRO A 90 -6.28 3.06 -6.33
C PRO A 90 -7.72 3.51 -6.03
N SER A 91 -7.92 4.15 -4.87
CA SER A 91 -9.22 4.68 -4.44
C SER A 91 -9.64 5.97 -5.15
N SER A 92 -8.79 6.54 -5.98
CA SER A 92 -9.06 7.75 -6.78
C SER A 92 -8.21 7.77 -8.03
N GLN A 93 -8.78 8.29 -9.12
CA GLN A 93 -8.00 8.51 -10.33
C GLN A 93 -7.05 9.70 -10.14
N ARG A 94 -5.80 9.50 -10.51
CA ARG A 94 -4.73 10.51 -10.56
C ARG A 94 -3.95 10.30 -11.84
N ALA A 95 -3.32 11.36 -12.35
CA ALA A 95 -2.44 11.25 -13.52
C ALA A 95 -1.30 10.25 -13.30
N LEU A 96 -0.77 10.17 -12.08
CA LEU A 96 0.19 9.17 -11.64
C LEU A 96 -0.42 8.38 -10.47
N GLN A 97 -0.38 7.06 -10.57
CA GLN A 97 -0.85 6.14 -9.52
C GLN A 97 0.37 5.53 -8.79
N PRO A 98 0.75 6.06 -7.64
CA PRO A 98 2.00 5.67 -6.97
C PRO A 98 2.11 4.17 -6.69
N VAL A 99 1.03 3.54 -6.23
CA VAL A 99 1.01 2.09 -5.93
C VAL A 99 1.31 1.27 -7.19
N ILE A 100 0.72 1.63 -8.32
CA ILE A 100 0.93 0.92 -9.60
C ILE A 100 2.37 1.10 -10.08
N VAL A 101 2.86 2.36 -10.12
CA VAL A 101 4.24 2.67 -10.55
C VAL A 101 5.27 1.92 -9.70
N LEU A 102 5.07 1.88 -8.38
CA LEU A 102 5.96 1.18 -7.47
C LEU A 102 5.86 -0.35 -7.65
N ALA A 103 4.66 -0.91 -7.79
CA ALA A 103 4.47 -2.33 -8.00
C ALA A 103 5.11 -2.81 -9.31
N GLU A 104 4.92 -2.08 -10.42
CA GLU A 104 5.53 -2.38 -11.72
C GLU A 104 7.06 -2.32 -11.65
N GLY A 105 7.60 -1.27 -11.03
CA GLY A 105 9.04 -1.15 -10.81
C GLY A 105 9.61 -2.28 -9.96
N LEU A 106 8.91 -2.70 -8.91
CA LEU A 106 9.30 -3.83 -8.07
C LEU A 106 9.22 -5.16 -8.83
N GLY A 107 8.15 -5.36 -9.62
CA GLY A 107 8.01 -6.54 -10.47
C GLY A 107 9.16 -6.68 -11.43
N ALA A 108 9.55 -5.59 -12.09
CA ALA A 108 10.71 -5.55 -13.00
C ALA A 108 12.04 -5.82 -12.26
N ALA A 109 12.26 -5.18 -11.10
CA ALA A 109 13.49 -5.33 -10.32
C ALA A 109 13.67 -6.74 -9.72
N LEU A 110 12.57 -7.41 -9.36
CA LEU A 110 12.57 -8.73 -8.73
C LEU A 110 12.34 -9.89 -9.70
N GLY A 111 12.00 -9.61 -10.96
CA GLY A 111 11.65 -10.62 -11.95
C GLY A 111 10.37 -11.38 -11.60
N VAL A 112 9.34 -10.68 -11.10
CA VAL A 112 8.03 -11.26 -10.77
C VAL A 112 6.91 -10.54 -11.50
N PRO A 113 5.85 -11.24 -11.94
CA PRO A 113 4.70 -10.62 -12.57
C PRO A 113 3.94 -9.73 -11.58
N VAL A 114 3.44 -8.61 -12.10
CA VAL A 114 2.47 -7.75 -11.42
C VAL A 114 1.10 -8.02 -12.00
N LEU A 115 0.13 -8.39 -11.15
CA LEU A 115 -1.19 -8.81 -11.58
C LEU A 115 -2.23 -7.74 -11.19
N SER A 116 -2.83 -7.11 -12.19
CA SER A 116 -3.98 -6.20 -12.02
C SER A 116 -5.29 -6.99 -11.98
N CYS A 117 -5.38 -7.97 -11.09
CA CYS A 117 -6.47 -8.94 -11.01
C CYS A 117 -7.61 -8.52 -10.08
N ILE A 118 -7.49 -7.39 -9.39
CA ILE A 118 -8.53 -6.87 -8.49
C ILE A 118 -9.31 -5.77 -9.19
N THR A 119 -10.63 -5.92 -9.25
CA THR A 119 -11.57 -4.90 -9.73
C THR A 119 -12.48 -4.44 -8.62
N THR A 120 -13.08 -3.25 -8.77
CA THR A 120 -14.08 -2.72 -7.84
C THR A 120 -15.47 -2.78 -8.46
N THR A 121 -16.45 -3.28 -7.72
CA THR A 121 -17.85 -3.44 -8.17
C THR A 121 -18.62 -2.12 -8.21
N ARG A 122 -18.10 -1.09 -7.54
CA ARG A 122 -18.72 0.24 -7.41
C ARG A 122 -17.67 1.32 -7.20
N GLN A 123 -18.01 2.57 -7.47
CA GLN A 123 -17.08 3.69 -7.27
C GLN A 123 -16.79 3.92 -5.78
N THR A 124 -15.51 4.12 -5.45
CA THR A 124 -15.00 4.25 -4.07
C THR A 124 -14.98 5.69 -3.56
N SER A 125 -15.50 6.66 -4.29
CA SER A 125 -15.48 8.08 -3.91
C SER A 125 -16.14 8.39 -2.55
N GLN A 126 -17.03 7.54 -2.09
CA GLN A 126 -17.72 7.67 -0.80
C GLN A 126 -16.92 7.16 0.41
N LEU A 127 -15.84 6.35 0.21
CA LEU A 127 -15.05 5.75 1.29
C LEU A 127 -14.16 6.75 2.04
N LYS A 128 -13.84 7.90 1.45
CA LYS A 128 -12.86 8.85 1.99
C LYS A 128 -13.32 9.56 3.27
N ASN A 129 -14.62 9.71 3.47
CA ASN A 129 -15.20 10.50 4.55
C ASN A 129 -15.72 9.69 5.74
N VAL A 130 -15.64 8.37 5.69
CA VAL A 130 -16.12 7.50 6.77
C VAL A 130 -15.02 7.32 7.80
N THR A 131 -15.23 7.86 8.99
CA THR A 131 -14.30 7.75 10.14
C THR A 131 -14.60 6.54 11.01
N ASP A 132 -15.85 6.08 11.05
CA ASP A 132 -16.26 4.91 11.83
C ASP A 132 -15.71 3.60 11.23
N PRO A 133 -14.96 2.79 12.00
CA PRO A 133 -14.43 1.52 11.56
C PRO A 133 -15.50 0.48 11.15
N ALA A 134 -16.65 0.45 11.83
CA ALA A 134 -17.73 -0.49 11.54
C ALA A 134 -18.42 -0.14 10.21
N GLU A 135 -18.67 1.13 9.95
CA GLU A 135 -19.20 1.60 8.67
C GLU A 135 -18.19 1.38 7.53
N ARG A 136 -16.90 1.64 7.77
CA ARG A 136 -15.86 1.33 6.79
C ARG A 136 -15.85 -0.14 6.39
N LYS A 137 -15.99 -1.05 7.35
CA LYS A 137 -16.05 -2.49 7.08
C LYS A 137 -17.23 -2.82 6.17
N LYS A 138 -18.42 -2.31 6.47
CA LYS A 138 -19.63 -2.50 5.63
C LYS A 138 -19.44 -1.95 4.22
N GLN A 139 -18.75 -0.82 4.07
CA GLN A 139 -18.53 -0.20 2.76
C GLN A 139 -17.54 -0.94 1.86
N VAL A 140 -16.60 -1.70 2.43
CA VAL A 140 -15.67 -2.52 1.63
C VAL A 140 -16.18 -3.93 1.38
N GLU A 141 -17.23 -4.36 2.07
CA GLU A 141 -17.87 -5.67 1.89
C GLU A 141 -18.46 -5.77 0.47
N GLY A 142 -18.04 -6.80 -0.29
CA GLY A 142 -18.43 -6.99 -1.68
C GLY A 142 -17.94 -5.89 -2.65
N LEU A 143 -17.03 -5.01 -2.20
CA LEU A 143 -16.47 -3.96 -3.06
C LEU A 143 -15.46 -4.49 -4.06
N TYR A 144 -14.66 -5.48 -3.68
CA TYR A 144 -13.60 -6.03 -4.48
C TYR A 144 -14.00 -7.37 -5.09
N GLN A 145 -13.53 -7.61 -6.32
CA GLN A 145 -13.61 -8.89 -7.00
C GLN A 145 -12.25 -9.25 -7.53
N VAL A 146 -11.91 -10.54 -7.49
CA VAL A 146 -10.64 -11.07 -7.96
C VAL A 146 -10.84 -11.95 -9.19
N ASP A 147 -9.96 -11.82 -10.18
CA ASP A 147 -9.85 -12.79 -11.27
C ASP A 147 -9.05 -14.01 -10.81
N ALA A 148 -9.76 -15.07 -10.45
CA ALA A 148 -9.18 -16.31 -9.95
C ALA A 148 -8.26 -17.00 -10.97
N THR A 149 -8.43 -16.76 -12.27
CA THR A 149 -7.56 -17.36 -13.30
C THR A 149 -6.12 -16.90 -13.16
N GLN A 150 -5.91 -15.71 -12.59
CA GLN A 150 -4.59 -15.14 -12.37
C GLN A 150 -3.99 -15.48 -11.00
N THR A 151 -4.80 -15.83 -9.99
CA THR A 151 -4.35 -15.95 -8.59
C THR A 151 -4.39 -17.38 -8.03
N GLN A 152 -5.16 -18.27 -8.65
CA GLN A 152 -5.33 -19.63 -8.14
C GLN A 152 -3.98 -20.36 -7.95
N GLY A 153 -3.77 -20.87 -6.72
CA GLY A 153 -2.58 -21.62 -6.32
C GLY A 153 -1.32 -20.77 -6.13
N ARG A 154 -1.37 -19.46 -6.33
CA ARG A 154 -0.19 -18.56 -6.20
C ARG A 154 -0.01 -18.07 -4.76
N SER A 155 1.23 -17.84 -4.39
CA SER A 155 1.63 -17.07 -3.21
C SER A 155 1.71 -15.59 -3.61
N VAL A 156 0.79 -14.78 -3.10
CA VAL A 156 0.60 -13.37 -3.49
C VAL A 156 1.32 -12.44 -2.52
N LEU A 157 2.06 -11.44 -3.04
CA LEU A 157 2.47 -10.25 -2.31
C LEU A 157 1.45 -9.13 -2.58
N LEU A 158 0.54 -8.88 -1.64
CA LEU A 158 -0.39 -7.77 -1.67
C LEU A 158 0.35 -6.48 -1.29
N PHE A 159 0.40 -5.52 -2.20
CA PHE A 159 1.20 -4.31 -2.07
C PHE A 159 0.34 -3.04 -2.01
N ASP A 160 0.62 -2.17 -1.04
CA ASP A 160 0.01 -0.84 -0.90
C ASP A 160 1.07 0.20 -0.50
N ASP A 161 0.75 1.47 -0.62
CA ASP A 161 1.64 2.56 -0.23
C ASP A 161 1.50 2.98 1.25
N LEU A 162 0.30 2.83 1.84
CA LEU A 162 0.03 3.27 3.21
C LEU A 162 -0.94 2.35 3.95
N PHE A 163 -0.46 1.74 5.00
CA PHE A 163 -1.29 1.02 5.96
C PHE A 163 -1.87 1.98 7.03
N ARG A 164 -3.18 2.04 7.12
CA ARG A 164 -3.90 2.76 8.20
C ARG A 164 -4.56 1.77 9.17
N SER A 165 -5.76 1.32 8.84
CA SER A 165 -6.53 0.35 9.64
C SER A 165 -6.41 -1.09 9.10
N GLY A 166 -5.97 -1.24 7.87
CA GLY A 166 -5.94 -2.51 7.16
C GLY A 166 -7.29 -2.95 6.57
N THR A 167 -8.35 -2.14 6.70
CA THR A 167 -9.71 -2.51 6.23
C THR A 167 -9.72 -2.90 4.75
N THR A 168 -9.13 -2.09 3.87
CA THR A 168 -9.01 -2.38 2.43
C THR A 168 -8.22 -3.64 2.16
N MET A 169 -7.02 -3.73 2.72
CA MET A 169 -6.15 -4.89 2.52
C MET A 169 -6.74 -6.19 3.08
N ASN A 170 -7.48 -6.13 4.20
CA ASN A 170 -8.21 -7.29 4.72
C ASN A 170 -9.30 -7.78 3.76
N ALA A 171 -10.12 -6.86 3.23
CA ALA A 171 -11.15 -7.21 2.27
C ALA A 171 -10.56 -7.85 1.01
N ILE A 172 -9.49 -7.28 0.48
CA ILE A 172 -8.78 -7.84 -0.69
C ILE A 172 -8.14 -9.19 -0.34
N THR A 173 -7.59 -9.35 0.86
CA THR A 173 -7.02 -10.64 1.31
C THR A 173 -8.09 -11.72 1.37
N ASP A 174 -9.29 -11.41 1.88
CA ASP A 174 -10.41 -12.35 1.91
C ASP A 174 -10.83 -12.76 0.48
N GLU A 175 -10.86 -11.82 -0.46
CA GLU A 175 -11.15 -12.11 -1.87
C GLU A 175 -10.04 -12.97 -2.52
N LEU A 176 -8.77 -12.67 -2.25
CA LEU A 176 -7.65 -13.44 -2.80
C LEU A 176 -7.63 -14.88 -2.27
N LEU A 177 -7.84 -15.08 -0.97
CA LEU A 177 -7.82 -16.41 -0.35
C LEU A 177 -9.10 -17.21 -0.62
N GLY A 178 -10.26 -16.57 -0.66
CA GLY A 178 -11.57 -17.19 -0.91
C GLY A 178 -11.82 -17.37 -2.42
N PRO A 179 -12.55 -16.45 -3.08
CA PRO A 179 -12.85 -16.55 -4.52
C PRO A 179 -11.62 -16.72 -5.40
N GLY A 180 -10.52 -16.02 -5.10
CA GLY A 180 -9.28 -16.02 -5.86
C GLY A 180 -8.44 -17.28 -5.72
N LYS A 181 -8.72 -18.13 -4.71
CA LYS A 181 -8.02 -19.39 -4.45
C LYS A 181 -6.49 -19.27 -4.39
N ALA A 182 -5.97 -18.12 -3.94
CA ALA A 182 -4.54 -17.94 -3.71
C ALA A 182 -4.06 -18.91 -2.62
N ALA A 183 -2.86 -19.46 -2.77
CA ALA A 183 -2.27 -20.38 -1.79
C ALA A 183 -1.89 -19.64 -0.50
N SER A 184 -1.41 -18.41 -0.62
CA SER A 184 -1.11 -17.55 0.53
C SER A 184 -1.11 -16.09 0.13
N VAL A 185 -1.35 -15.19 1.10
CA VAL A 185 -1.22 -13.74 0.93
C VAL A 185 -0.24 -13.20 1.96
N ARG A 186 0.74 -12.43 1.50
CA ARG A 186 1.62 -11.61 2.34
C ARG A 186 1.37 -10.15 2.01
N ALA A 187 1.45 -9.29 3.01
CA ALA A 187 1.20 -7.87 2.85
C ALA A 187 2.49 -7.05 2.98
N LEU A 188 2.69 -6.11 2.07
CA LEU A 188 3.75 -5.12 2.15
C LEU A 188 3.17 -3.73 1.93
N THR A 189 3.54 -2.79 2.79
CA THR A 189 3.26 -1.37 2.58
C THR A 189 4.54 -0.54 2.75
N ILE A 190 4.62 0.57 2.02
CA ILE A 190 5.75 1.48 2.16
C ILE A 190 5.74 2.10 3.55
N THR A 191 4.58 2.57 4.00
CA THR A 191 4.44 3.20 5.31
C THR A 191 3.20 2.73 6.06
N LYS A 192 3.19 2.98 7.39
CA LYS A 192 1.99 2.86 8.23
C LYS A 192 1.78 4.10 9.09
N THR A 193 0.53 4.39 9.46
CA THR A 193 0.23 5.42 10.46
C THR A 193 0.70 5.00 11.85
N ARG A 194 0.97 5.96 12.73
CA ARG A 194 1.42 5.69 14.12
C ARG A 194 0.36 4.99 14.96
N SER A 195 -0.88 5.44 14.86
CA SER A 195 -2.01 4.83 15.56
C SER A 195 -2.65 3.75 14.70
N ASN A 196 -2.80 2.57 15.28
CA ASN A 196 -3.67 1.52 14.77
C ASN A 196 -4.94 1.59 15.60
N HIS A 197 -5.99 2.14 15.05
CA HIS A 197 -7.32 1.99 15.61
C HIS A 197 -8.06 0.90 14.86
#